data_7286682fd16443d9b41652f7a5de7ed2
#
_entry.id   7286682fd16443d9b41652f7a5de7ed2
#
_cell.length_a   1.000
_cell.length_b   1.000
_cell.length_c   1.000
_cell.angle_alpha   90.00
_cell.angle_beta   90.00
_cell.angle_gamma   90.00
#
_symmetry.space_group_name_H-M   'P 1'
#
loop_
_entity.id
_entity.type
_entity.pdbx_description
1 polymer ?
#
loop_
_entity_poly.entity_id
_entity_poly.type
_entity_poly.pdbx_seq_one_letter_code
_entity_poly.pdbx_strand_id
1 'polypeptide(L)'
;NRDTPDPVPGAHFFQRDEAGNPTGWLVEGAAIDPVSEALGVVSAEALEIAAPGFFKQMSAVGLTAAFDAGMIDTMELGRRLALKMAKAGELPVRMVASLYVNQPEQLPKALDDLAMLNHNYRHPLFTVSTLKLSLDGTVEAKTAVMLEPYTHPEGHEATPLLPNSGMFDAVAAAHERNVDLHLHAIGDGAVRAALDAIEHSQTRYPQSDTRTTICHIEIVSAADVARFAQLGAVAQTTPTWFYYDELALRYLGEGRFNQMYPLASILRHGGKVTLGSDYPVSWIGEDALNPMFNIEMAVTRQQAG
;
A
#
# COMPACT_ATOMS: atom_id res chain seq x y z
N ASN A 1 -8.08 21.54 15.50
CA ASN A 1 -7.90 22.19 16.81
C ASN A 1 -7.90 21.15 17.93
N ARG A 2 -7.85 21.61 19.20
CA ARG A 2 -7.83 20.74 20.39
C ARG A 2 -9.02 19.77 20.46
N ASP A 3 -10.17 20.18 20.00
CA ASP A 3 -11.44 19.45 20.10
C ASP A 3 -11.75 18.61 18.85
N THR A 4 -10.87 18.64 17.83
CA THR A 4 -11.03 17.82 16.63
C THR A 4 -10.81 16.35 17.00
N PRO A 5 -11.81 15.46 16.82
CA PRO A 5 -11.63 14.06 17.12
C PRO A 5 -10.66 13.41 16.15
N ASP A 6 -9.97 12.36 16.59
CA ASP A 6 -9.20 11.52 15.67
C ASP A 6 -10.16 10.79 14.70
N PRO A 7 -9.74 10.58 13.43
CA PRO A 7 -10.58 9.91 12.43
C PRO A 7 -11.00 8.50 12.84
N VAL A 8 -10.12 7.80 13.56
CA VAL A 8 -10.40 6.47 14.10
C VAL A 8 -10.32 6.53 15.62
N PRO A 9 -11.39 6.12 16.36
CA PRO A 9 -11.37 6.12 17.81
C PRO A 9 -10.23 5.27 18.39
N GLY A 10 -9.50 5.85 19.34
CA GLY A 10 -8.39 5.19 20.02
C GLY A 10 -7.04 5.25 19.29
N ALA A 11 -7.00 5.78 18.08
CA ALA A 11 -5.76 6.04 17.35
C ALA A 11 -5.39 7.53 17.45
N HIS A 12 -4.10 7.81 17.59
CA HIS A 12 -3.59 9.17 17.76
C HIS A 12 -3.14 9.76 16.42
N PHE A 13 -4.05 9.92 15.48
CA PHE A 13 -3.77 10.48 14.16
C PHE A 13 -3.39 11.97 14.22
N PHE A 14 -4.06 12.75 15.06
CA PHE A 14 -3.67 14.14 15.33
C PHE A 14 -2.84 14.16 16.62
N GLN A 15 -1.53 14.22 16.51
CA GLN A 15 -0.68 14.23 17.69
C GLN A 15 -0.91 15.47 18.56
N ARG A 16 -0.97 15.24 19.87
CA ARG A 16 -1.18 16.27 20.88
C ARG A 16 -0.07 16.26 21.93
N ASP A 17 0.21 17.43 22.48
CA ASP A 17 1.07 17.56 23.65
C ASP A 17 0.37 17.09 24.94
N GLU A 18 1.08 17.10 26.07
CA GLU A 18 0.54 16.71 27.37
C GLU A 18 -0.65 17.57 27.83
N ALA A 19 -0.78 18.79 27.32
CA ALA A 19 -1.90 19.68 27.59
C ALA A 19 -3.09 19.46 26.63
N GLY A 20 -2.96 18.52 25.65
CA GLY A 20 -3.99 18.19 24.67
C GLY A 20 -4.01 19.12 23.45
N ASN A 21 -3.02 19.99 23.27
CA ASN A 21 -2.96 20.84 22.09
C ASN A 21 -2.33 20.11 20.89
N PRO A 22 -2.81 20.37 19.65
CA PRO A 22 -2.20 19.80 18.45
C PRO A 22 -0.73 20.21 18.34
N THR A 23 0.16 19.24 18.09
CA THR A 23 1.58 19.49 17.84
C THR A 23 1.89 19.89 16.40
N GLY A 24 0.92 19.70 15.50
CA GLY A 24 1.10 19.84 14.05
C GLY A 24 1.51 18.57 13.35
N TRP A 25 1.79 17.51 14.07
CA TRP A 25 2.08 16.21 13.48
C TRP A 25 0.80 15.47 13.14
N LEU A 26 0.64 15.12 11.85
CA LEU A 26 -0.45 14.34 11.29
C LEU A 26 0.05 12.94 10.98
N VAL A 27 -0.66 11.94 11.44
CA VAL A 27 -0.28 10.52 11.28
C VAL A 27 -1.30 9.86 10.39
N GLU A 28 -0.83 9.16 9.36
CA GLU A 28 -1.60 8.44 8.36
C GLU A 28 -2.52 9.30 7.47
N GLY A 29 -2.93 8.73 6.34
CA GLY A 29 -3.77 9.40 5.35
C GLY A 29 -5.05 9.97 5.93
N ALA A 30 -5.71 9.26 6.82
CA ALA A 30 -6.95 9.71 7.45
C ALA A 30 -6.85 11.07 8.18
N ALA A 31 -5.65 11.45 8.66
CA ALA A 31 -5.41 12.76 9.24
C ALA A 31 -4.87 13.78 8.24
N ILE A 32 -4.11 13.31 7.24
CA ILE A 32 -3.48 14.16 6.22
C ILE A 32 -4.50 14.64 5.20
N ASP A 33 -5.39 13.76 4.73
CA ASP A 33 -6.34 14.01 3.65
C ASP A 33 -7.23 15.24 3.91
N PRO A 34 -7.93 15.36 5.05
CA PRO A 34 -8.79 16.52 5.31
C PRO A 34 -8.03 17.84 5.38
N VAL A 35 -6.75 17.80 5.79
CA VAL A 35 -5.90 18.99 5.86
C VAL A 35 -5.41 19.39 4.48
N SER A 36 -4.99 18.42 3.67
CA SER A 36 -4.55 18.61 2.29
C SER A 36 -5.70 19.19 1.43
N GLU A 37 -6.91 18.66 1.58
CA GLU A 37 -8.10 19.15 0.92
C GLU A 37 -8.41 20.60 1.34
N ALA A 38 -8.42 20.87 2.65
CA ALA A 38 -8.69 22.22 3.15
C ALA A 38 -7.66 23.28 2.70
N LEU A 39 -6.40 22.87 2.49
CA LEU A 39 -5.32 23.71 2.00
C LEU A 39 -5.29 23.82 0.48
N GLY A 40 -6.03 22.98 -0.23
CA GLY A 40 -6.00 22.94 -1.70
C GLY A 40 -4.61 22.61 -2.27
N VAL A 41 -3.88 21.72 -1.58
CA VAL A 41 -2.49 21.35 -1.92
C VAL A 41 -2.41 20.77 -3.33
N VAL A 42 -3.44 20.01 -3.73
CA VAL A 42 -3.54 19.43 -5.07
C VAL A 42 -4.77 19.98 -5.79
N SER A 43 -4.56 20.61 -6.94
CA SER A 43 -5.62 21.10 -7.81
C SER A 43 -5.64 20.36 -9.14
N ALA A 44 -6.81 20.32 -9.80
CA ALA A 44 -6.95 19.74 -11.13
C ALA A 44 -5.99 20.39 -12.14
N GLU A 45 -5.82 21.71 -12.04
CA GLU A 45 -4.93 22.48 -12.91
C GLU A 45 -3.46 22.06 -12.69
N ALA A 46 -3.01 21.94 -11.43
CA ALA A 46 -1.65 21.52 -11.10
C ALA A 46 -1.37 20.10 -11.63
N LEU A 47 -2.34 19.19 -11.49
CA LEU A 47 -2.22 17.82 -12.02
C LEU A 47 -2.17 17.80 -13.55
N GLU A 48 -3.02 18.57 -14.24
CA GLU A 48 -3.01 18.65 -15.70
C GLU A 48 -1.68 19.18 -16.24
N ILE A 49 -1.05 20.11 -15.53
CA ILE A 49 0.28 20.65 -15.90
C ILE A 49 1.39 19.61 -15.63
N ALA A 50 1.35 18.93 -14.49
CA ALA A 50 2.43 18.06 -14.06
C ALA A 50 2.43 16.66 -14.73
N ALA A 51 1.25 16.09 -14.99
CA ALA A 51 1.12 14.70 -15.42
C ALA A 51 1.86 14.36 -16.73
N PRO A 52 1.86 15.17 -17.80
CA PRO A 52 2.61 14.84 -19.01
C PRO A 52 4.11 14.71 -18.76
N GLY A 53 4.68 15.58 -17.91
CA GLY A 53 6.08 15.51 -17.47
C GLY A 53 6.37 14.24 -16.69
N PHE A 54 5.52 13.91 -15.73
CA PHE A 54 5.64 12.73 -14.88
C PHE A 54 5.60 11.42 -15.69
N PHE A 55 4.61 11.25 -16.56
CA PHE A 55 4.53 10.05 -17.40
C PHE A 55 5.69 9.94 -18.39
N LYS A 56 6.21 11.07 -18.87
CA LYS A 56 7.42 11.10 -19.71
C LYS A 56 8.65 10.63 -18.92
N GLN A 57 8.80 11.03 -17.67
CA GLN A 57 9.89 10.54 -16.80
C GLN A 57 9.80 9.03 -16.60
N MET A 58 8.61 8.49 -16.27
CA MET A 58 8.41 7.05 -16.17
C MET A 58 8.86 6.32 -17.43
N SER A 59 8.46 6.81 -18.61
CA SER A 59 8.86 6.21 -19.88
C SER A 59 10.36 6.35 -20.14
N ALA A 60 10.98 7.46 -19.74
CA ALA A 60 12.42 7.70 -19.94
C ALA A 60 13.32 6.73 -19.16
N VAL A 61 12.86 6.25 -17.99
CA VAL A 61 13.57 5.22 -17.22
C VAL A 61 13.20 3.78 -17.63
N GLY A 62 12.49 3.63 -18.75
CA GLY A 62 12.17 2.34 -19.36
C GLY A 62 10.90 1.67 -18.83
N LEU A 63 10.09 2.35 -18.02
CA LEU A 63 8.81 1.84 -17.59
C LEU A 63 7.81 1.82 -18.76
N THR A 64 7.25 0.65 -19.05
CA THR A 64 6.23 0.45 -20.10
C THR A 64 4.85 0.23 -19.52
N ALA A 65 4.77 -0.09 -18.22
CA ALA A 65 3.54 -0.25 -17.47
C ALA A 65 3.75 0.16 -16.02
N ALA A 66 2.68 0.61 -15.37
CA ALA A 66 2.67 0.95 -13.96
C ALA A 66 1.35 0.51 -13.32
N PHE A 67 1.43 0.23 -12.02
CA PHE A 67 0.29 0.00 -11.18
C PHE A 67 0.11 1.19 -10.23
N ASP A 68 -1.06 1.82 -10.27
CA ASP A 68 -1.46 2.86 -9.33
C ASP A 68 -2.18 2.19 -8.15
N ALA A 69 -1.47 2.12 -7.03
CA ALA A 69 -1.97 1.48 -5.82
C ALA A 69 -2.98 2.34 -5.04
N GLY A 70 -3.31 3.52 -5.55
CA GLY A 70 -4.26 4.47 -4.98
C GLY A 70 -3.59 5.73 -4.45
N MET A 71 -3.80 6.83 -5.12
CA MET A 71 -3.49 8.17 -4.61
C MET A 71 -4.68 8.68 -3.82
N ILE A 72 -4.51 8.82 -2.54
CA ILE A 72 -5.58 9.04 -1.57
C ILE A 72 -6.42 10.27 -1.93
N ASP A 73 -5.83 11.44 -2.12
CA ASP A 73 -6.56 12.72 -2.31
C ASP A 73 -6.99 13.04 -3.75
N THR A 74 -6.44 12.35 -4.73
CA THR A 74 -6.57 12.74 -6.14
C THR A 74 -7.09 11.66 -7.05
N MET A 75 -7.55 10.54 -6.49
CA MET A 75 -7.92 9.34 -7.25
C MET A 75 -8.86 9.63 -8.43
N GLU A 76 -9.91 10.41 -8.19
CA GLU A 76 -10.88 10.71 -9.27
C GLU A 76 -10.28 11.64 -10.32
N LEU A 77 -9.55 12.67 -9.91
CA LEU A 77 -8.86 13.60 -10.82
C LEU A 77 -7.78 12.86 -11.62
N GLY A 78 -6.96 12.05 -10.96
CA GLY A 78 -5.91 11.24 -11.58
C GLY A 78 -6.48 10.26 -12.61
N ARG A 79 -7.57 9.57 -12.29
CA ARG A 79 -8.25 8.64 -13.20
C ARG A 79 -8.80 9.33 -14.45
N ARG A 80 -9.46 10.48 -14.27
CA ARG A 80 -9.98 11.29 -15.39
C ARG A 80 -8.85 11.75 -16.30
N LEU A 81 -7.76 12.21 -15.72
CA LEU A 81 -6.61 12.71 -16.47
C LEU A 81 -5.91 11.57 -17.22
N ALA A 82 -5.64 10.43 -16.58
CA ALA A 82 -5.06 9.27 -17.22
C ALA A 82 -5.93 8.78 -18.39
N LEU A 83 -7.25 8.71 -18.22
CA LEU A 83 -8.17 8.34 -19.31
C LEU A 83 -8.18 9.39 -20.43
N LYS A 84 -8.15 10.70 -20.10
CA LYS A 84 -8.06 11.78 -21.08
C LYS A 84 -6.80 11.65 -21.94
N MET A 85 -5.63 11.45 -21.29
CA MET A 85 -4.35 11.25 -21.96
C MET A 85 -4.31 9.96 -22.79
N ALA A 86 -4.88 8.86 -22.26
CA ALA A 86 -4.96 7.59 -22.99
C ALA A 86 -5.79 7.74 -24.29
N LYS A 87 -6.94 8.42 -24.23
CA LYS A 87 -7.80 8.69 -25.40
C LYS A 87 -7.14 9.63 -26.40
N ALA A 88 -6.30 10.55 -25.95
CA ALA A 88 -5.53 11.45 -26.80
C ALA A 88 -4.27 10.79 -27.41
N GLY A 89 -3.92 9.57 -26.99
CA GLY A 89 -2.66 8.92 -27.39
C GLY A 89 -1.40 9.52 -26.74
N GLU A 90 -1.58 10.22 -25.64
CA GLU A 90 -0.52 10.95 -24.92
C GLU A 90 -0.03 10.21 -23.67
N LEU A 91 -0.65 9.08 -23.32
CA LEU A 91 -0.22 8.25 -22.18
C LEU A 91 0.85 7.26 -22.66
N PRO A 92 2.15 7.47 -22.31
CA PRO A 92 3.25 6.67 -22.85
C PRO A 92 3.44 5.32 -22.15
N VAL A 93 2.74 5.10 -21.03
CA VAL A 93 2.82 3.87 -20.22
C VAL A 93 1.43 3.27 -20.05
N ARG A 94 1.34 1.93 -20.00
CA ARG A 94 0.09 1.28 -19.64
C ARG A 94 -0.11 1.39 -18.14
N MET A 95 -1.31 1.79 -17.72
CA MET A 95 -1.63 1.91 -16.30
C MET A 95 -2.80 1.01 -15.90
N VAL A 96 -2.63 0.33 -14.78
CA VAL A 96 -3.72 -0.33 -14.05
C VAL A 96 -3.85 0.38 -12.71
N ALA A 97 -5.03 0.88 -12.41
CA ALA A 97 -5.33 1.56 -11.16
C ALA A 97 -6.22 0.71 -10.25
N SER A 98 -6.22 1.06 -8.99
CA SER A 98 -7.02 0.40 -7.96
C SER A 98 -8.18 1.25 -7.47
N LEU A 99 -9.15 0.59 -6.83
CA LEU A 99 -10.02 1.20 -5.84
C LEU A 99 -9.39 0.98 -4.46
N TYR A 100 -9.03 2.08 -3.80
CA TYR A 100 -8.39 2.06 -2.48
C TYR A 100 -9.43 2.07 -1.37
N VAL A 101 -9.31 1.14 -0.43
CA VAL A 101 -10.20 0.97 0.74
C VAL A 101 -9.34 0.92 2.00
N ASN A 102 -9.53 1.88 2.89
CA ASN A 102 -8.82 2.01 4.16
C ASN A 102 -9.76 2.27 5.35
N GLN A 103 -11.07 2.24 5.10
CA GLN A 103 -12.10 2.44 6.12
C GLN A 103 -13.14 1.32 6.07
N PRO A 104 -13.61 0.82 7.21
CA PRO A 104 -14.58 -0.28 7.27
C PRO A 104 -15.88 -0.02 6.51
N GLU A 105 -16.33 1.24 6.48
CA GLU A 105 -17.58 1.67 5.85
C GLU A 105 -17.56 1.52 4.33
N GLN A 106 -16.37 1.47 3.72
CA GLN A 106 -16.18 1.30 2.28
C GLN A 106 -16.34 -0.16 1.84
N LEU A 107 -16.05 -1.13 2.73
CA LEU A 107 -16.01 -2.56 2.40
C LEU A 107 -17.30 -3.10 1.77
N PRO A 108 -18.52 -2.78 2.27
CA PRO A 108 -19.76 -3.37 1.75
C PRO A 108 -20.04 -3.08 0.27
N LYS A 109 -19.50 -1.98 -0.26
CA LYS A 109 -19.72 -1.53 -1.64
C LYS A 109 -18.49 -1.65 -2.53
N ALA A 110 -17.34 -1.99 -1.97
CA ALA A 110 -16.03 -1.90 -2.63
C ALA A 110 -16.01 -2.57 -4.01
N LEU A 111 -16.53 -3.79 -4.13
CA LEU A 111 -16.52 -4.53 -5.39
C LEU A 111 -17.53 -4.00 -6.42
N ASP A 112 -18.67 -3.50 -5.98
CA ASP A 112 -19.66 -2.89 -6.87
C ASP A 112 -19.16 -1.54 -7.38
N ASP A 113 -18.55 -0.73 -6.51
CA ASP A 113 -17.89 0.52 -6.87
C ASP A 113 -16.72 0.27 -7.82
N LEU A 114 -15.90 -0.76 -7.57
CA LEU A 114 -14.82 -1.15 -8.48
C LEU A 114 -15.36 -1.58 -9.85
N ALA A 115 -16.45 -2.34 -9.90
CA ALA A 115 -17.07 -2.76 -11.17
C ALA A 115 -17.55 -1.53 -11.96
N MET A 116 -18.15 -0.55 -11.30
CA MET A 116 -18.56 0.71 -11.90
C MET A 116 -17.35 1.51 -12.41
N LEU A 117 -16.27 1.60 -11.64
CA LEU A 117 -15.03 2.27 -12.06
C LEU A 117 -14.40 1.54 -13.25
N ASN A 118 -14.34 0.21 -13.23
CA ASN A 118 -13.82 -0.58 -14.34
C ASN A 118 -14.61 -0.36 -15.64
N HIS A 119 -15.93 -0.20 -15.53
CA HIS A 119 -16.78 0.13 -16.69
C HIS A 119 -16.48 1.54 -17.22
N ASN A 120 -16.39 2.53 -16.33
CA ASN A 120 -16.24 3.95 -16.68
C ASN A 120 -14.83 4.30 -17.18
N TYR A 121 -13.81 3.64 -16.63
CA TYR A 121 -12.39 3.89 -16.87
C TYR A 121 -11.72 2.75 -17.65
N ARG A 122 -12.27 2.42 -18.83
CA ARG A 122 -11.77 1.33 -19.66
C ARG A 122 -11.16 1.81 -20.96
N HIS A 123 -9.84 1.62 -21.10
CA HIS A 123 -9.06 1.89 -22.30
C HIS A 123 -7.90 0.88 -22.39
N PRO A 124 -7.39 0.50 -23.58
CA PRO A 124 -6.24 -0.43 -23.68
C PRO A 124 -5.00 -0.03 -22.90
N LEU A 125 -4.81 1.29 -22.68
CA LEU A 125 -3.69 1.83 -21.91
C LEU A 125 -4.06 2.19 -20.46
N PHE A 126 -5.34 2.17 -20.07
CA PHE A 126 -5.76 2.56 -18.72
C PHE A 126 -7.01 1.80 -18.27
N THR A 127 -6.93 1.15 -17.12
CA THR A 127 -8.06 0.47 -16.47
C THR A 127 -8.03 0.66 -14.97
N VAL A 128 -9.21 0.62 -14.33
CA VAL A 128 -9.34 0.51 -12.87
C VAL A 128 -9.93 -0.88 -12.58
N SER A 129 -9.10 -1.82 -12.13
CA SER A 129 -9.50 -3.23 -12.06
C SER A 129 -9.01 -4.00 -10.84
N THR A 130 -8.31 -3.35 -9.92
CA THR A 130 -7.75 -3.99 -8.73
C THR A 130 -8.40 -3.41 -7.48
N LEU A 131 -8.75 -4.26 -6.53
CA LEU A 131 -9.17 -3.82 -5.20
C LEU A 131 -7.94 -3.72 -4.29
N LYS A 132 -7.67 -2.50 -3.79
CA LYS A 132 -6.60 -2.24 -2.81
C LYS A 132 -7.21 -2.12 -1.44
N LEU A 133 -6.77 -2.96 -0.50
CA LEU A 133 -7.14 -2.90 0.91
C LEU A 133 -5.94 -2.50 1.76
N SER A 134 -6.12 -1.55 2.67
CA SER A 134 -5.10 -1.19 3.67
C SER A 134 -5.43 -1.84 4.99
N LEU A 135 -4.61 -2.81 5.41
CA LEU A 135 -4.88 -3.59 6.62
C LEU A 135 -4.30 -2.92 7.86
N ASP A 136 -3.17 -2.26 7.72
CA ASP A 136 -2.47 -1.56 8.80
C ASP A 136 -1.78 -0.29 8.27
N GLY A 137 -1.05 0.39 9.14
CA GLY A 137 -0.20 1.52 8.81
C GLY A 137 1.28 1.17 8.80
N THR A 138 2.15 2.05 9.34
CA THR A 138 3.60 1.93 9.24
C THR A 138 4.27 1.67 10.60
N VAL A 139 5.50 1.17 10.58
CA VAL A 139 6.31 0.96 11.79
C VAL A 139 6.64 2.29 12.45
N GLU A 140 7.02 3.30 11.67
CA GLU A 140 7.44 4.63 12.15
C GLU A 140 6.30 5.37 12.84
N ALA A 141 5.07 5.17 12.36
CA ALA A 141 3.86 5.69 13.00
C ALA A 141 3.38 4.82 14.17
N LYS A 142 3.93 3.64 14.35
CA LYS A 142 3.48 2.59 15.30
C LYS A 142 2.05 2.12 15.04
N THR A 143 1.67 2.12 13.77
CA THR A 143 0.34 1.69 13.30
C THR A 143 0.40 0.38 12.51
N ALA A 144 1.60 -0.17 12.26
CA ALA A 144 1.77 -1.51 11.73
C ALA A 144 1.32 -2.57 12.75
N VAL A 145 0.45 -3.48 12.34
CA VAL A 145 -0.12 -4.51 13.21
C VAL A 145 0.85 -5.67 13.38
N MET A 146 1.31 -5.86 14.61
CA MET A 146 2.32 -6.84 14.96
C MET A 146 1.71 -8.06 15.66
N LEU A 147 2.36 -9.24 15.55
CA LEU A 147 2.02 -10.43 16.33
C LEU A 147 2.42 -10.27 17.80
N GLU A 148 3.55 -9.62 18.05
CA GLU A 148 4.05 -9.30 19.38
C GLU A 148 4.05 -7.78 19.54
N PRO A 149 3.73 -7.24 20.71
CA PRO A 149 3.71 -5.80 20.95
C PRO A 149 5.02 -5.11 20.56
N TYR A 150 4.95 -3.82 20.29
CA TYR A 150 6.14 -3.00 20.06
C TYR A 150 7.08 -3.02 21.28
N THR A 151 8.38 -3.00 21.01
CA THR A 151 9.39 -2.90 22.08
C THR A 151 9.37 -1.53 22.73
N HIS A 152 9.05 -0.50 21.93
CA HIS A 152 8.91 0.87 22.43
C HIS A 152 7.81 1.62 21.65
N PRO A 153 6.84 2.25 22.36
CA PRO A 153 6.57 2.11 23.81
C PRO A 153 6.28 0.65 24.17
N GLU A 154 6.77 0.22 25.32
CA GLU A 154 6.60 -1.15 25.78
C GLU A 154 5.12 -1.53 25.86
N GLY A 155 4.76 -2.67 25.24
CA GLY A 155 3.38 -3.17 25.25
C GLY A 155 2.42 -2.45 24.31
N HIS A 156 2.88 -1.53 23.47
CA HIS A 156 2.01 -0.89 22.48
C HIS A 156 1.57 -1.90 21.42
N GLU A 157 0.28 -1.92 21.13
CA GLU A 157 -0.35 -2.72 20.09
C GLU A 157 -1.10 -1.79 19.13
N ALA A 158 -0.90 -2.00 17.82
CA ALA A 158 -1.63 -1.27 16.79
C ALA A 158 -3.00 -1.91 16.52
N THR A 159 -3.97 -1.09 16.17
CA THR A 159 -5.30 -1.55 15.76
C THR A 159 -5.34 -1.69 14.22
N PRO A 160 -5.84 -2.81 13.66
CA PRO A 160 -6.05 -2.94 12.23
C PRO A 160 -6.97 -1.83 11.69
N LEU A 161 -6.67 -1.30 10.51
CA LEU A 161 -7.52 -0.31 9.83
C LEU A 161 -8.84 -0.91 9.36
N LEU A 162 -8.81 -2.16 8.94
CA LEU A 162 -10.01 -2.92 8.55
C LEU A 162 -10.22 -4.07 9.53
N PRO A 163 -11.45 -4.28 10.03
CA PRO A 163 -11.75 -5.42 10.89
C PRO A 163 -11.57 -6.73 10.11
N ASN A 164 -10.95 -7.73 10.72
CA ASN A 164 -10.62 -8.99 10.06
C ASN A 164 -11.85 -9.64 9.38
N SER A 165 -13.02 -9.64 10.01
CA SER A 165 -14.24 -10.21 9.42
C SER A 165 -14.60 -9.54 8.10
N GLY A 166 -14.62 -8.22 8.05
CA GLY A 166 -14.94 -7.47 6.83
C GLY A 166 -13.88 -7.65 5.75
N MET A 167 -12.60 -7.71 6.14
CA MET A 167 -11.49 -7.96 5.21
C MET A 167 -11.57 -9.37 4.63
N PHE A 168 -11.85 -10.39 5.42
CA PHE A 168 -12.05 -11.78 4.95
C PHE A 168 -13.21 -11.88 3.95
N ASP A 169 -14.33 -11.23 4.25
CA ASP A 169 -15.48 -11.20 3.34
C ASP A 169 -15.14 -10.49 2.01
N ALA A 170 -14.40 -9.39 2.06
CA ALA A 170 -13.97 -8.66 0.86
C ALA A 170 -13.00 -9.49 0.00
N VAL A 171 -12.03 -10.18 0.62
CA VAL A 171 -11.11 -11.08 -0.08
C VAL A 171 -11.86 -12.26 -0.70
N ALA A 172 -12.80 -12.86 0.03
CA ALA A 172 -13.63 -13.96 -0.48
C ALA A 172 -14.49 -13.50 -1.66
N ALA A 173 -15.14 -12.34 -1.56
CA ALA A 173 -15.96 -11.80 -2.64
C ALA A 173 -15.14 -11.38 -3.88
N ALA A 174 -13.88 -10.95 -3.69
CA ALA A 174 -12.96 -10.68 -4.79
C ALA A 174 -12.57 -11.97 -5.54
N HIS A 175 -12.28 -13.04 -4.81
CA HIS A 175 -12.01 -14.36 -5.40
C HIS A 175 -13.24 -14.93 -6.12
N GLU A 176 -14.44 -14.78 -5.58
CA GLU A 176 -15.68 -15.19 -6.23
C GLU A 176 -15.87 -14.50 -7.59
N ARG A 177 -15.50 -13.22 -7.68
CA ARG A 177 -15.67 -12.38 -8.87
C ARG A 177 -14.44 -12.34 -9.79
N ASN A 178 -13.35 -13.05 -9.46
CA ASN A 178 -12.05 -13.02 -10.15
C ASN A 178 -11.49 -11.59 -10.26
N VAL A 179 -11.54 -10.85 -9.17
CA VAL A 179 -10.98 -9.49 -9.04
C VAL A 179 -9.61 -9.57 -8.39
N ASP A 180 -8.60 -8.97 -9.02
CA ASP A 180 -7.24 -8.91 -8.47
C ASP A 180 -7.20 -8.07 -7.20
N LEU A 181 -6.38 -8.50 -6.23
CA LEU A 181 -6.22 -7.89 -4.91
C LEU A 181 -4.81 -7.36 -4.71
N HIS A 182 -4.73 -6.20 -4.05
CA HIS A 182 -3.49 -5.62 -3.56
C HIS A 182 -3.66 -5.24 -2.10
N LEU A 183 -3.01 -5.97 -1.19
CA LEU A 183 -3.19 -5.86 0.26
C LEU A 183 -1.99 -5.17 0.88
N HIS A 184 -2.18 -3.98 1.48
CA HIS A 184 -1.15 -3.33 2.27
C HIS A 184 -1.03 -4.07 3.60
N ALA A 185 0.14 -4.58 3.91
CA ALA A 185 0.46 -5.22 5.17
C ALA A 185 1.96 -5.03 5.48
N ILE A 186 2.25 -4.23 6.49
CA ILE A 186 3.61 -3.92 6.94
C ILE A 186 4.02 -4.81 8.10
N GLY A 187 3.20 -4.87 9.15
CA GLY A 187 3.44 -5.70 10.32
C GLY A 187 3.14 -7.18 10.08
N ASP A 188 3.84 -8.05 10.79
CA ASP A 188 3.67 -9.51 10.68
C ASP A 188 2.28 -9.99 11.10
N GLY A 189 1.57 -9.26 11.94
CA GLY A 189 0.17 -9.51 12.27
C GLY A 189 -0.76 -9.24 11.09
N ALA A 190 -0.55 -8.13 10.37
CA ALA A 190 -1.32 -7.80 9.16
C ALA A 190 -1.00 -8.78 8.01
N VAL A 191 0.27 -9.15 7.83
CA VAL A 191 0.69 -10.16 6.84
C VAL A 191 0.03 -11.51 7.15
N ARG A 192 0.01 -11.94 8.41
CA ARG A 192 -0.69 -13.16 8.86
C ARG A 192 -2.16 -13.10 8.51
N ALA A 193 -2.85 -12.01 8.86
CA ALA A 193 -4.27 -11.84 8.58
C ALA A 193 -4.57 -11.86 7.07
N ALA A 194 -3.71 -11.25 6.24
CA ALA A 194 -3.83 -11.31 4.79
C ALA A 194 -3.71 -12.74 4.25
N LEU A 195 -2.70 -13.49 4.69
CA LEU A 195 -2.50 -14.89 4.29
C LEU A 195 -3.65 -15.78 4.76
N ASP A 196 -4.16 -15.58 5.96
CA ASP A 196 -5.31 -16.33 6.51
C ASP A 196 -6.59 -16.05 5.68
N ALA A 197 -6.82 -14.81 5.27
CA ALA A 197 -7.94 -14.45 4.40
C ALA A 197 -7.84 -15.09 3.02
N ILE A 198 -6.64 -15.14 2.43
CA ILE A 198 -6.38 -15.81 1.15
C ILE A 198 -6.66 -17.31 1.27
N GLU A 199 -6.12 -17.97 2.30
CA GLU A 199 -6.29 -19.40 2.56
C GLU A 199 -7.77 -19.76 2.74
N HIS A 200 -8.48 -18.99 3.58
CA HIS A 200 -9.92 -19.13 3.78
C HIS A 200 -10.69 -19.00 2.47
N SER A 201 -10.37 -18.00 1.67
CA SER A 201 -11.04 -17.74 0.41
C SER A 201 -10.76 -18.80 -0.65
N GLN A 202 -9.53 -19.28 -0.78
CA GLN A 202 -9.16 -20.34 -1.74
C GLN A 202 -9.84 -21.67 -1.41
N THR A 203 -10.08 -21.95 -0.14
CA THR A 203 -10.86 -23.13 0.26
C THR A 203 -12.30 -23.05 -0.28
N ARG A 204 -12.85 -21.84 -0.32
CA ARG A 204 -14.23 -21.59 -0.79
C ARG A 204 -14.33 -21.43 -2.32
N TYR A 205 -13.32 -20.82 -2.93
CA TYR A 205 -13.26 -20.50 -4.36
C TYR A 205 -11.98 -21.06 -5.02
N PRO A 206 -11.78 -22.39 -5.05
CA PRO A 206 -10.51 -22.99 -5.49
C PRO A 206 -10.22 -22.81 -6.99
N GLN A 207 -11.19 -22.37 -7.78
CA GLN A 207 -11.04 -22.11 -9.22
C GLN A 207 -10.84 -20.63 -9.56
N SER A 208 -10.67 -19.78 -8.55
CA SER A 208 -10.46 -18.36 -8.78
C SER A 208 -9.09 -18.10 -9.43
N ASP A 209 -9.09 -17.26 -10.46
CA ASP A 209 -7.88 -16.77 -11.12
C ASP A 209 -7.35 -15.46 -10.50
N THR A 210 -7.91 -15.02 -9.38
CA THR A 210 -7.51 -13.80 -8.68
C THR A 210 -6.04 -13.82 -8.34
N ARG A 211 -5.32 -12.80 -8.77
CA ARG A 211 -3.95 -12.53 -8.32
C ARG A 211 -4.00 -11.71 -7.05
N THR A 212 -3.43 -12.23 -5.99
CA THR A 212 -3.35 -11.51 -4.73
C THR A 212 -1.91 -11.13 -4.44
N THR A 213 -1.67 -9.83 -4.32
CA THR A 213 -0.39 -9.26 -3.91
C THR A 213 -0.50 -8.74 -2.49
N ILE A 214 0.44 -9.11 -1.63
CA ILE A 214 0.64 -8.50 -0.31
C ILE A 214 1.83 -7.57 -0.44
N CYS A 215 1.62 -6.27 -0.21
CA CYS A 215 2.66 -5.27 -0.41
C CYS A 215 3.25 -4.75 0.89
N HIS A 216 4.43 -4.16 0.74
CA HIS A 216 5.36 -3.69 1.76
C HIS A 216 6.06 -4.84 2.47
N ILE A 217 5.33 -5.69 3.22
CA ILE A 217 5.88 -6.91 3.87
C ILE A 217 7.21 -6.65 4.59
N GLU A 218 7.25 -5.55 5.36
CA GLU A 218 8.49 -5.18 6.08
C GLU A 218 8.86 -6.24 7.10
N ILE A 219 7.86 -6.72 7.84
CA ILE A 219 8.04 -7.76 8.84
C ILE A 219 7.15 -8.95 8.48
N VAL A 220 7.76 -10.13 8.41
CA VAL A 220 7.06 -11.39 8.14
C VAL A 220 7.52 -12.42 9.14
N SER A 221 6.59 -13.01 9.87
CA SER A 221 6.88 -14.13 10.78
C SER A 221 7.50 -15.30 10.00
N ALA A 222 8.52 -15.94 10.57
CA ALA A 222 9.16 -17.11 9.96
C ALA A 222 8.15 -18.21 9.60
N ALA A 223 7.07 -18.36 10.37
CA ALA A 223 6.01 -19.32 10.13
C ALA A 223 5.18 -19.00 8.87
N ASP A 224 5.17 -17.75 8.42
CA ASP A 224 4.37 -17.28 7.29
C ASP A 224 5.14 -17.22 5.97
N VAL A 225 6.48 -17.26 6.01
CA VAL A 225 7.33 -17.13 4.83
C VAL A 225 6.98 -18.17 3.75
N ALA A 226 6.81 -19.43 4.11
CA ALA A 226 6.48 -20.49 3.16
C ALA A 226 5.05 -20.39 2.61
N ARG A 227 4.15 -19.72 3.33
CA ARG A 227 2.73 -19.57 2.94
C ARG A 227 2.55 -18.73 1.68
N PHE A 228 3.46 -17.80 1.40
CA PHE A 228 3.42 -17.05 0.13
C PHE A 228 3.45 -18.00 -1.09
N ALA A 229 4.35 -18.99 -1.07
CA ALA A 229 4.41 -19.97 -2.15
C ALA A 229 3.20 -20.93 -2.13
N GLN A 230 2.80 -21.42 -0.97
CA GLN A 230 1.71 -22.37 -0.78
C GLN A 230 0.36 -21.79 -1.28
N LEU A 231 0.13 -20.52 -1.01
CA LEU A 231 -1.11 -19.81 -1.38
C LEU A 231 -1.01 -19.07 -2.73
N GLY A 232 0.18 -19.08 -3.38
CA GLY A 232 0.40 -18.35 -4.62
C GLY A 232 0.35 -16.82 -4.47
N ALA A 233 0.41 -16.31 -3.25
CA ALA A 233 0.44 -14.89 -2.98
C ALA A 233 1.74 -14.26 -3.48
N VAL A 234 1.64 -13.08 -4.12
CA VAL A 234 2.80 -12.33 -4.57
C VAL A 234 3.28 -11.41 -3.45
N ALA A 235 4.54 -11.54 -3.08
CA ALA A 235 5.19 -10.64 -2.13
C ALA A 235 5.73 -9.42 -2.86
N GLN A 236 5.21 -8.23 -2.59
CA GLN A 236 5.67 -6.98 -3.20
C GLN A 236 6.32 -6.11 -2.13
N THR A 237 7.42 -5.46 -2.48
CA THR A 237 8.10 -4.53 -1.57
C THR A 237 8.69 -3.33 -2.31
N THR A 238 9.13 -2.35 -1.52
CA THR A 238 9.71 -1.09 -1.99
C THR A 238 11.19 -1.03 -1.61
N PRO A 239 12.12 -1.41 -2.50
CA PRO A 239 13.54 -1.49 -2.14
C PRO A 239 14.16 -0.16 -1.69
N THR A 240 13.62 0.97 -2.13
CA THR A 240 14.07 2.30 -1.69
C THR A 240 13.85 2.56 -0.19
N TRP A 241 13.12 1.68 0.49
CA TRP A 241 12.94 1.69 1.94
C TRP A 241 13.95 0.81 2.69
N PHE A 242 14.83 0.10 1.99
CA PHE A 242 15.84 -0.77 2.60
C PHE A 242 17.03 0.03 3.13
N TYR A 243 16.79 0.97 3.99
CA TYR A 243 17.80 1.77 4.67
C TYR A 243 17.83 1.48 6.18
N TYR A 244 18.89 1.95 6.84
CA TYR A 244 18.96 1.87 8.28
C TYR A 244 18.02 2.89 8.90
N ASP A 245 16.99 2.41 9.56
CA ASP A 245 15.97 3.23 10.21
C ASP A 245 16.09 3.13 11.73
N GLU A 246 16.50 4.23 12.37
CA GLU A 246 16.63 4.30 13.83
C GLU A 246 15.27 4.21 14.54
N LEU A 247 14.19 4.68 13.94
CA LEU A 247 12.84 4.59 14.51
C LEU A 247 12.34 3.14 14.47
N ALA A 248 12.50 2.47 13.34
CA ALA A 248 12.17 1.06 13.22
C ALA A 248 12.98 0.20 14.20
N LEU A 249 14.31 0.43 14.30
CA LEU A 249 15.16 -0.26 15.28
C LEU A 249 14.66 -0.03 16.71
N ARG A 250 14.34 1.21 17.07
CA ARG A 250 13.86 1.56 18.40
C ARG A 250 12.53 0.90 18.73
N TYR A 251 11.59 0.88 17.77
CA TYR A 251 10.24 0.40 18.01
C TYR A 251 10.13 -1.12 17.95
N LEU A 252 10.91 -1.78 17.11
CA LEU A 252 10.90 -3.22 16.93
C LEU A 252 11.91 -3.97 17.81
N GLY A 253 13.01 -3.29 18.19
CA GLY A 253 14.18 -3.94 18.77
C GLY A 253 15.03 -4.67 17.73
N GLU A 254 16.30 -4.96 18.06
CA GLU A 254 17.29 -5.53 17.14
C GLU A 254 16.84 -6.83 16.47
N GLY A 255 16.16 -7.71 17.22
CA GLY A 255 15.74 -9.01 16.71
C GLY A 255 14.81 -8.92 15.50
N ARG A 256 13.75 -8.14 15.58
CA ARG A 256 12.79 -7.93 14.49
C ARG A 256 13.36 -7.05 13.39
N PHE A 257 14.08 -5.98 13.76
CA PHE A 257 14.73 -5.08 12.81
C PHE A 257 15.68 -5.82 11.86
N ASN A 258 16.53 -6.71 12.38
CA ASN A 258 17.46 -7.48 11.56
C ASN A 258 16.78 -8.53 10.66
N GLN A 259 15.49 -8.78 10.83
CA GLN A 259 14.70 -9.72 10.03
C GLN A 259 13.76 -9.03 9.04
N MET A 260 13.81 -7.71 8.95
CA MET A 260 12.98 -6.95 8.01
C MET A 260 13.24 -7.34 6.56
N TYR A 261 12.19 -7.28 5.74
CA TYR A 261 12.21 -7.55 4.30
C TYR A 261 12.79 -8.92 3.94
N PRO A 262 12.18 -10.04 4.35
CA PRO A 262 12.75 -11.40 4.19
C PRO A 262 12.60 -11.97 2.76
N LEU A 263 12.86 -11.18 1.72
CA LEU A 263 12.64 -11.52 0.31
C LEU A 263 13.39 -12.78 -0.12
N ALA A 264 14.68 -12.89 0.27
CA ALA A 264 15.48 -14.06 -0.04
C ALA A 264 14.90 -15.34 0.58
N SER A 265 14.27 -15.23 1.75
CA SER A 265 13.61 -16.38 2.40
C SER A 265 12.34 -16.76 1.65
N ILE A 266 11.51 -15.78 1.23
CA ILE A 266 10.30 -16.04 0.43
C ILE A 266 10.68 -16.70 -0.91
N LEU A 267 11.69 -16.17 -1.61
CA LEU A 267 12.19 -16.77 -2.87
C LEU A 267 12.71 -18.21 -2.68
N ARG A 268 13.48 -18.48 -1.62
CA ARG A 268 13.97 -19.84 -1.32
C ARG A 268 12.85 -20.86 -1.08
N HIS A 269 11.70 -20.43 -0.59
CA HIS A 269 10.51 -21.28 -0.43
C HIS A 269 9.64 -21.35 -1.69
N GLY A 270 10.09 -20.77 -2.83
CA GLY A 270 9.37 -20.79 -4.10
C GLY A 270 8.30 -19.72 -4.25
N GLY A 271 8.25 -18.75 -3.34
CA GLY A 271 7.35 -17.60 -3.43
C GLY A 271 7.75 -16.66 -4.58
N LYS A 272 6.77 -15.87 -5.05
CA LYS A 272 6.98 -14.84 -6.07
C LYS A 272 7.22 -13.51 -5.39
N VAL A 273 8.25 -12.79 -5.84
CA VAL A 273 8.59 -11.46 -5.34
C VAL A 273 8.51 -10.46 -6.49
N THR A 274 7.92 -9.30 -6.22
CA THR A 274 7.90 -8.14 -7.12
C THR A 274 8.39 -6.90 -6.38
N LEU A 275 8.90 -5.95 -7.14
CA LEU A 275 9.42 -4.69 -6.61
C LEU A 275 8.57 -3.53 -7.13
N GLY A 276 8.34 -2.53 -6.29
CA GLY A 276 7.65 -1.30 -6.63
C GLY A 276 8.37 -0.10 -6.02
N SER A 277 8.16 1.08 -6.55
CA SER A 277 8.78 2.30 -6.05
C SER A 277 8.02 2.94 -4.89
N ASP A 278 6.73 2.67 -4.81
CA ASP A 278 5.79 3.38 -3.94
C ASP A 278 5.93 4.92 -4.02
N TYR A 279 6.23 5.39 -5.25
CA TYR A 279 6.41 6.81 -5.50
C TYR A 279 5.08 7.58 -5.25
N PRO A 280 5.10 8.72 -4.57
CA PRO A 280 6.28 9.53 -4.17
C PRO A 280 6.81 9.25 -2.76
N VAL A 281 6.42 8.17 -2.10
CA VAL A 281 6.81 7.84 -0.72
C VAL A 281 8.25 7.31 -0.68
N SER A 282 9.22 8.20 -0.92
CA SER A 282 10.64 7.87 -0.88
C SER A 282 11.50 9.10 -0.59
N TRP A 283 12.56 8.91 0.18
CA TRP A 283 13.54 9.96 0.51
C TRP A 283 14.44 10.36 -0.67
N ILE A 284 14.51 9.53 -1.71
CA ILE A 284 15.39 9.72 -2.87
C ILE A 284 14.71 10.43 -4.05
N GLY A 285 13.50 10.95 -3.85
CA GLY A 285 12.78 11.73 -4.85
C GLY A 285 12.53 10.94 -6.16
N GLU A 286 12.82 11.57 -7.30
CA GLU A 286 12.53 11.01 -8.64
C GLU A 286 13.33 9.74 -8.96
N ASP A 287 14.49 9.51 -8.33
CA ASP A 287 15.29 8.30 -8.52
C ASP A 287 14.54 7.03 -8.07
N ALA A 288 13.55 7.16 -7.19
CA ALA A 288 12.66 6.07 -6.80
C ALA A 288 11.91 5.46 -7.99
N LEU A 289 11.62 6.23 -9.03
CA LEU A 289 10.97 5.74 -10.24
C LEU A 289 11.87 4.84 -11.10
N ASN A 290 13.20 4.91 -10.94
CA ASN A 290 14.12 4.14 -11.74
C ASN A 290 14.10 2.65 -11.32
N PRO A 291 13.61 1.72 -12.18
CA PRO A 291 13.52 0.32 -11.83
C PRO A 291 14.89 -0.33 -11.61
N MET A 292 15.94 0.13 -12.30
CA MET A 292 17.30 -0.41 -12.13
C MET A 292 17.87 -0.05 -10.77
N PHE A 293 17.57 1.15 -10.25
CA PHE A 293 17.94 1.57 -8.91
C PHE A 293 17.23 0.69 -7.85
N ASN A 294 15.93 0.45 -8.03
CA ASN A 294 15.18 -0.44 -7.14
C ASN A 294 15.76 -1.88 -7.14
N ILE A 295 16.15 -2.40 -8.30
CA ILE A 295 16.79 -3.71 -8.41
C ILE A 295 18.16 -3.72 -7.70
N GLU A 296 18.98 -2.70 -7.90
CA GLU A 296 20.29 -2.57 -7.23
C GLU A 296 20.14 -2.58 -5.72
N MET A 297 19.24 -1.77 -5.17
CA MET A 297 18.97 -1.75 -3.72
C MET A 297 18.43 -3.10 -3.21
N ALA A 298 17.56 -3.77 -3.96
CA ALA A 298 17.06 -5.08 -3.59
C ALA A 298 18.15 -6.15 -3.51
N VAL A 299 19.14 -6.08 -4.39
CA VAL A 299 20.25 -7.06 -4.46
C VAL A 299 21.35 -6.74 -3.46
N THR A 300 21.76 -5.48 -3.39
CA THR A 300 22.90 -5.07 -2.56
C THR A 300 22.55 -4.86 -1.10
N ARG A 301 21.29 -4.49 -0.83
CA ARG A 301 20.83 -4.05 0.51
C ARG A 301 21.65 -2.87 1.05
N GLN A 302 22.17 -2.04 0.15
CA GLN A 302 22.94 -0.85 0.47
C GLN A 302 22.16 0.38 0.08
N GLN A 303 22.18 1.37 0.96
CA GLN A 303 21.67 2.70 0.62
C GLN A 303 22.55 3.31 -0.47
N ALA A 304 21.93 3.91 -1.47
CA ALA A 304 22.67 4.70 -2.44
C ALA A 304 23.34 5.88 -1.73
N GLY A 305 24.64 6.02 -1.95
CA GLY A 305 25.44 7.10 -1.39
C GLY A 305 25.22 8.45 -2.06
#